data_9dd00b6df6421718eb3ea88504311390
#
_entry.id   9dd00b6df6421718eb3ea88504311390
#
_cell.length_a   1.000
_cell.length_b   1.000
_cell.length_c   1.000
_cell.angle_alpha   90.00
_cell.angle_beta   90.00
_cell.angle_gamma   90.00
#
_symmetry.space_group_name_H-M   'P 1'
#
loop_
_entity.id
_entity.type
_entity.pdbx_description
1 polymer ?
#
loop_
_entity_poly.entity_id
_entity_poly.type
_entity_poly.pdbx_seq_one_letter_code
_entity_poly.pdbx_strand_id
1 'polypeptide(L)'
;LRIIKYALLFLIFYMTVEESELFCKNLDPYYAVATGFQGEITLWMSIVSICVLVIGSLAVDMFWCRYLCPLGAISNSLKFWVWIGVLFGVYFAANVIGAGIPWAVLLGAFCIIGYLLEVFNAKPKYQILHVLKNESACNNCGLCQKMCPYHIDLRTFHNGKINHVDCTLC
;
A
#
# COMPACT_ATOMS: atom_id res chain seq x y z
N LEU A 1 -10.36 7.84 4.24
CA LEU A 1 -10.40 6.40 3.95
C LEU A 1 -9.01 5.74 3.86
N ARG A 2 -7.94 6.47 3.45
CA ARG A 2 -6.58 5.90 3.32
C ARG A 2 -5.98 5.38 4.63
N ILE A 3 -6.41 5.89 5.79
CA ILE A 3 -5.96 5.42 7.11
C ILE A 3 -6.31 3.94 7.34
N ILE A 4 -7.42 3.47 6.75
CA ILE A 4 -7.95 2.12 6.97
C ILE A 4 -6.94 1.05 6.54
N LYS A 5 -6.27 1.21 5.39
CA LYS A 5 -5.28 0.23 4.91
C LYS A 5 -4.06 0.12 5.83
N TYR A 6 -3.61 1.23 6.45
CA TYR A 6 -2.49 1.21 7.41
C TYR A 6 -2.90 0.63 8.76
N ALA A 7 -4.14 0.90 9.19
CA ALA A 7 -4.70 0.27 10.39
C ALA A 7 -4.87 -1.24 10.19
N LEU A 8 -5.37 -1.67 9.03
CA LEU A 8 -5.46 -3.09 8.66
C LEU A 8 -4.08 -3.74 8.55
N LEU A 9 -3.11 -3.05 7.97
CA LEU A 9 -1.73 -3.54 7.90
C LEU A 9 -1.18 -3.79 9.30
N PHE A 10 -1.33 -2.82 10.21
CA PHE A 10 -0.89 -2.97 11.59
C PHE A 10 -1.57 -4.15 12.28
N LEU A 11 -2.90 -4.24 12.19
CA LEU A 11 -3.70 -5.30 12.79
C LEU A 11 -3.30 -6.68 12.27
N ILE A 12 -3.16 -6.84 10.95
CA ILE A 12 -2.81 -8.12 10.32
C ILE A 12 -1.43 -8.58 10.77
N PHE A 13 -0.43 -7.69 10.75
CA PHE A 13 0.92 -8.05 11.19
C PHE A 13 0.96 -8.36 12.69
N TYR A 14 0.26 -7.58 13.50
CA TYR A 14 0.19 -7.80 14.93
C TYR A 14 -0.42 -9.19 15.25
N MET A 15 -1.58 -9.49 14.67
CA MET A 15 -2.24 -10.78 14.87
C MET A 15 -1.44 -11.97 14.31
N THR A 16 -0.77 -11.79 13.17
CA THR A 16 0.07 -12.84 12.58
C THR A 16 1.25 -13.22 13.48
N VAL A 17 1.82 -12.25 14.21
CA VAL A 17 2.94 -12.53 15.12
C VAL A 17 2.46 -13.16 16.42
N GLU A 18 1.30 -12.74 16.95
CA GLU A 18 0.75 -13.27 18.19
C GLU A 18 0.22 -14.72 18.02
N GLU A 19 -0.49 -14.99 16.93
CA GLU A 19 -1.20 -16.27 16.73
C GLU A 19 -0.41 -17.28 15.88
N SER A 20 0.76 -16.91 15.36
CA SER A 20 1.58 -17.73 14.44
C SER A 20 0.85 -18.19 13.18
N GLU A 21 -0.35 -17.67 12.91
CA GLU A 21 -1.15 -17.95 11.72
C GLU A 21 -1.26 -16.71 10.84
N LEU A 22 -1.30 -16.92 9.52
CA LEU A 22 -1.49 -15.84 8.54
C LEU A 22 -2.93 -15.30 8.60
N PHE A 23 -3.21 -14.39 9.51
CA PHE A 23 -4.52 -13.76 9.65
C PHE A 23 -4.99 -13.10 8.34
N CYS A 24 -4.06 -12.70 7.48
CA CYS A 24 -4.34 -12.13 6.15
C CYS A 24 -5.21 -13.06 5.27
N LYS A 25 -5.05 -14.39 5.38
CA LYS A 25 -5.84 -15.37 4.59
C LYS A 25 -7.35 -15.25 4.80
N ASN A 26 -7.77 -14.88 6.02
CA ASN A 26 -9.18 -14.75 6.36
C ASN A 26 -9.84 -13.47 5.81
N LEU A 27 -9.02 -12.44 5.56
CA LEU A 27 -9.51 -11.15 5.09
C LEU A 27 -9.33 -10.95 3.58
N ASP A 28 -8.52 -11.81 2.93
CA ASP A 28 -8.21 -11.69 1.50
C ASP A 28 -9.31 -12.35 0.65
N PRO A 29 -10.13 -11.55 -0.08
CA PRO A 29 -11.19 -12.10 -0.93
C PRO A 29 -10.64 -12.93 -2.09
N TYR A 30 -9.43 -12.63 -2.57
CA TYR A 30 -8.79 -13.38 -3.66
C TYR A 30 -8.37 -14.77 -3.22
N TYR A 31 -7.83 -14.88 -1.99
CA TYR A 31 -7.47 -16.17 -1.42
C TYR A 31 -8.70 -17.05 -1.20
N ALA A 32 -9.80 -16.47 -0.68
CA ALA A 32 -11.06 -17.19 -0.47
C ALA A 32 -11.64 -17.76 -1.77
N VAL A 33 -11.62 -16.97 -2.86
CA VAL A 33 -12.10 -17.42 -4.19
C VAL A 33 -11.15 -18.46 -4.78
N ALA A 34 -9.84 -18.26 -4.69
CA ALA A 34 -8.84 -19.18 -5.24
C ALA A 34 -8.87 -20.56 -4.59
N THR A 35 -9.17 -20.63 -3.29
CA THR A 35 -9.29 -21.89 -2.55
C THR A 35 -10.68 -22.53 -2.63
N GLY A 36 -11.64 -21.89 -3.32
CA GLY A 36 -13.00 -22.36 -3.45
C GLY A 36 -13.74 -22.46 -2.13
N PHE A 37 -13.40 -21.60 -1.15
CA PHE A 37 -13.92 -21.62 0.23
C PHE A 37 -13.61 -22.93 0.99
N GLN A 38 -12.69 -23.75 0.50
CA GLN A 38 -12.22 -24.96 1.12
C GLN A 38 -10.86 -24.71 1.74
N GLY A 39 -10.81 -24.54 3.04
CA GLY A 39 -9.56 -24.29 3.75
C GLY A 39 -9.82 -23.86 5.19
N GLU A 40 -8.75 -23.60 5.93
CA GLU A 40 -8.80 -23.04 7.28
C GLU A 40 -9.11 -21.54 7.24
N ILE A 41 -10.20 -21.16 6.57
CA ILE A 41 -10.66 -19.77 6.47
C ILE A 41 -11.97 -19.60 7.22
N THR A 42 -12.12 -18.46 7.87
CA THR A 42 -13.36 -18.08 8.52
C THR A 42 -14.35 -17.65 7.45
N LEU A 43 -15.24 -18.53 7.06
CA LEU A 43 -16.16 -18.40 5.92
C LEU A 43 -16.96 -17.08 5.95
N TRP A 44 -17.41 -16.69 7.12
CA TRP A 44 -18.15 -15.44 7.34
C TRP A 44 -17.29 -14.19 7.03
N MET A 45 -16.02 -14.15 7.47
CA MET A 45 -15.11 -13.01 7.18
C MET A 45 -14.82 -12.89 5.69
N SER A 46 -14.61 -14.03 5.02
CA SER A 46 -14.39 -14.07 3.58
C SER A 46 -15.59 -13.57 2.78
N ILE A 47 -16.81 -13.95 3.18
CA ILE A 47 -18.04 -13.46 2.53
C ILE A 47 -18.18 -11.96 2.71
N VAL A 48 -17.94 -11.43 3.92
CA VAL A 48 -18.00 -9.99 4.17
C VAL A 48 -16.96 -9.24 3.34
N SER A 49 -15.72 -9.75 3.25
CA SER A 49 -14.67 -9.10 2.45
C SER A 49 -15.00 -9.08 0.95
N ILE A 50 -15.60 -10.15 0.43
CA ILE A 50 -16.08 -10.20 -0.97
C ILE A 50 -17.22 -9.21 -1.20
N CYS A 51 -18.20 -9.14 -0.30
CA CYS A 51 -19.28 -8.17 -0.39
C CYS A 51 -18.75 -6.73 -0.41
N VAL A 52 -17.82 -6.41 0.50
CA VAL A 52 -17.17 -5.09 0.56
C VAL A 52 -16.38 -4.80 -0.71
N LEU A 53 -15.67 -5.78 -1.27
CA LEU A 53 -14.94 -5.65 -2.52
C LEU A 53 -15.91 -5.34 -3.68
N VAL A 54 -16.99 -6.11 -3.83
CA VAL A 54 -17.94 -5.93 -4.93
C VAL A 54 -18.63 -4.58 -4.83
N ILE A 55 -19.19 -4.23 -3.67
CA ILE A 55 -19.88 -2.96 -3.46
C ILE A 55 -18.93 -1.77 -3.64
N GLY A 56 -17.72 -1.86 -3.07
CA GLY A 56 -16.72 -0.81 -3.17
C GLY A 56 -16.22 -0.60 -4.60
N SER A 57 -16.02 -1.68 -5.35
CA SER A 57 -15.57 -1.62 -6.76
C SER A 57 -16.62 -1.05 -7.70
N LEU A 58 -17.91 -1.16 -7.37
CA LEU A 58 -18.97 -0.50 -8.12
C LEU A 58 -19.00 1.02 -7.91
N ALA A 59 -18.52 1.49 -6.74
CA ALA A 59 -18.52 2.91 -6.39
C ALA A 59 -17.22 3.62 -6.77
N VAL A 60 -16.10 2.95 -6.69
CA VAL A 60 -14.75 3.56 -6.88
C VAL A 60 -13.83 2.57 -7.60
N ASP A 61 -13.17 3.04 -8.65
CA ASP A 61 -12.17 2.27 -9.38
C ASP A 61 -11.02 1.86 -8.46
N MET A 62 -10.61 0.60 -8.53
CA MET A 62 -9.52 0.03 -7.74
C MET A 62 -9.71 0.18 -6.22
N PHE A 63 -10.97 0.18 -5.74
CA PHE A 63 -11.33 0.41 -4.33
C PHE A 63 -10.51 -0.45 -3.37
N TRP A 64 -10.44 -1.76 -3.61
CA TRP A 64 -9.73 -2.69 -2.74
C TRP A 64 -8.24 -2.34 -2.58
N CYS A 65 -7.53 -2.22 -3.69
CA CYS A 65 -6.10 -1.95 -3.69
C CYS A 65 -5.73 -0.57 -3.13
N ARG A 66 -6.64 0.40 -3.30
CA ARG A 66 -6.39 1.79 -2.91
C ARG A 66 -6.67 2.05 -1.43
N TYR A 67 -7.68 1.41 -0.84
CA TYR A 67 -8.18 1.75 0.49
C TYR A 67 -8.11 0.63 1.52
N LEU A 68 -8.12 -0.62 1.12
CA LEU A 68 -8.22 -1.77 2.01
C LEU A 68 -7.00 -2.68 1.96
N CYS A 69 -6.40 -2.89 0.79
CA CYS A 69 -5.32 -3.86 0.64
C CYS A 69 -4.06 -3.47 1.45
N PRO A 70 -3.62 -4.30 2.40
CA PRO A 70 -2.41 -4.03 3.18
C PRO A 70 -1.13 -4.08 2.32
N LEU A 71 -1.12 -4.92 1.27
CA LEU A 71 -0.04 -4.96 0.29
C LEU A 71 0.10 -3.63 -0.48
N GLY A 72 -1.03 -2.95 -0.73
CA GLY A 72 -1.03 -1.60 -1.31
C GLY A 72 -0.35 -0.57 -0.40
N ALA A 73 -0.51 -0.70 0.92
CA ALA A 73 0.19 0.15 1.88
C ALA A 73 1.70 -0.12 1.89
N ILE A 74 2.11 -1.39 1.85
CA ILE A 74 3.53 -1.79 1.76
C ILE A 74 4.15 -1.27 0.46
N SER A 75 3.49 -1.48 -0.68
CA SER A 75 3.96 -1.03 -1.99
C SER A 75 4.16 0.49 -2.04
N ASN A 76 3.23 1.26 -1.48
CA ASN A 76 3.38 2.71 -1.39
C ASN A 76 4.52 3.13 -0.46
N SER A 77 4.68 2.45 0.66
CA SER A 77 5.77 2.71 1.60
C SER A 77 7.14 2.40 1.00
N LEU A 78 7.28 1.32 0.22
CA LEU A 78 8.53 0.94 -0.44
C LEU A 78 9.05 1.99 -1.44
N LYS A 79 8.19 2.88 -1.95
CA LYS A 79 8.65 4.03 -2.75
C LYS A 79 9.52 5.00 -1.95
N PHE A 80 9.37 4.99 -0.64
CA PHE A 80 10.15 5.79 0.32
C PHE A 80 11.20 4.96 1.04
N TRP A 81 11.84 4.03 0.33
CA TRP A 81 12.78 3.06 0.89
C TRP A 81 13.89 3.67 1.77
N VAL A 82 14.31 4.91 1.48
CA VAL A 82 15.31 5.63 2.29
C VAL A 82 14.78 5.88 3.70
N TRP A 83 13.53 6.33 3.83
CA TRP A 83 12.90 6.57 5.13
C TRP A 83 12.68 5.29 5.90
N ILE A 84 12.32 4.21 5.19
CA ILE A 84 12.21 2.87 5.78
C ILE A 84 13.56 2.41 6.29
N GLY A 85 14.62 2.57 5.49
CA GLY A 85 15.97 2.21 5.88
C GLY A 85 16.45 2.97 7.12
N VAL A 86 16.17 4.27 7.20
CA VAL A 86 16.47 5.09 8.39
C VAL A 86 15.68 4.59 9.61
N LEU A 87 14.37 4.32 9.45
CA LEU A 87 13.53 3.84 10.55
C LEU A 87 14.04 2.51 11.12
N PHE A 88 14.34 1.54 10.23
CA PHE A 88 14.90 0.25 10.65
C PHE A 88 16.30 0.40 11.26
N GLY A 89 17.15 1.26 10.69
CA GLY A 89 18.49 1.53 11.22
C GLY A 89 18.46 2.13 12.63
N VAL A 90 17.58 3.10 12.86
CA VAL A 90 17.40 3.71 14.19
C VAL A 90 16.86 2.70 15.20
N TYR A 91 15.86 1.90 14.79
CA TYR A 91 15.31 0.85 15.65
C TYR A 91 16.37 -0.20 16.03
N PHE A 92 17.15 -0.67 15.05
CA PHE A 92 18.22 -1.64 15.29
C PHE A 92 19.30 -1.07 16.20
N ALA A 93 19.75 0.15 15.95
CA ALA A 93 20.75 0.82 16.79
C ALA A 93 20.25 1.00 18.24
N ALA A 94 18.99 1.41 18.43
CA ALA A 94 18.40 1.56 19.75
C ALA A 94 18.35 0.23 20.53
N ASN A 95 18.00 -0.88 19.85
CA ASN A 95 17.98 -2.19 20.48
C ASN A 95 19.41 -2.72 20.81
N VAL A 96 20.40 -2.42 19.98
CA VAL A 96 21.82 -2.76 20.27
C VAL A 96 22.34 -2.01 21.52
N ILE A 97 21.89 -0.78 21.73
CA ILE A 97 22.22 0.01 22.93
C ILE A 97 21.48 -0.50 24.19
N GLY A 98 20.52 -1.44 24.01
CA GLY A 98 19.79 -2.04 25.13
C GLY A 98 18.46 -1.35 25.47
N ALA A 99 17.90 -0.56 24.55
CA ALA A 99 16.62 0.11 24.78
C ALA A 99 15.41 -0.83 24.88
N GLY A 100 15.54 -2.10 24.41
CA GLY A 100 14.49 -3.12 24.54
C GLY A 100 13.14 -2.73 23.90
N ILE A 101 13.17 -1.98 22.80
CA ILE A 101 11.95 -1.47 22.15
C ILE A 101 11.20 -2.64 21.49
N PRO A 102 9.92 -2.86 21.84
CA PRO A 102 9.14 -3.94 21.22
C PRO A 102 8.94 -3.70 19.72
N TRP A 103 8.89 -4.77 18.95
CA TRP A 103 8.69 -4.72 17.49
C TRP A 103 7.38 -4.03 17.08
N ALA A 104 6.33 -4.08 17.95
CA ALA A 104 5.06 -3.41 17.70
C ALA A 104 5.20 -1.89 17.57
N VAL A 105 6.16 -1.27 18.30
CA VAL A 105 6.46 0.16 18.17
C VAL A 105 7.05 0.47 16.81
N LEU A 106 7.97 -0.38 16.32
CA LEU A 106 8.53 -0.24 14.97
C LEU A 106 7.44 -0.31 13.90
N LEU A 107 6.55 -1.30 14.01
CA LEU A 107 5.43 -1.48 13.08
C LEU A 107 4.46 -0.30 13.14
N GLY A 108 4.13 0.19 14.33
CA GLY A 108 3.29 1.37 14.52
C GLY A 108 3.91 2.62 13.90
N ALA A 109 5.20 2.85 14.13
CA ALA A 109 5.93 3.97 13.53
C ALA A 109 5.96 3.87 12.00
N PHE A 110 6.20 2.67 11.44
CA PHE A 110 6.14 2.41 10.01
C PHE A 110 4.78 2.77 9.41
N CYS A 111 3.69 2.33 10.04
CA CYS A 111 2.33 2.63 9.58
C CYS A 111 2.00 4.13 9.66
N ILE A 112 2.38 4.80 10.73
CA ILE A 112 2.15 6.24 10.91
C ILE A 112 2.95 7.03 9.88
N ILE A 113 4.24 6.76 9.71
CA ILE A 113 5.10 7.45 8.74
C ILE A 113 4.58 7.21 7.33
N GLY A 114 4.24 5.96 6.96
CA GLY A 114 3.68 5.64 5.66
C GLY A 114 2.38 6.39 5.38
N TYR A 115 1.49 6.47 6.37
CA TYR A 115 0.24 7.23 6.27
C TYR A 115 0.50 8.73 6.08
N LEU A 116 1.39 9.32 6.87
CA LEU A 116 1.71 10.75 6.78
C LEU A 116 2.32 11.09 5.40
N LEU A 117 3.28 10.29 4.92
CA LEU A 117 3.89 10.48 3.60
C LEU A 117 2.84 10.42 2.48
N GLU A 118 1.85 9.55 2.61
CA GLU A 118 0.77 9.45 1.63
C GLU A 118 -0.22 10.61 1.72
N VAL A 119 -0.60 11.05 2.93
CA VAL A 119 -1.53 12.19 3.12
C VAL A 119 -0.93 13.49 2.63
N PHE A 120 0.33 13.73 2.95
CA PHE A 120 1.03 14.94 2.49
C PHE A 120 1.44 14.88 1.01
N ASN A 121 1.04 13.83 0.27
CA ASN A 121 1.43 13.62 -1.12
C ASN A 121 2.94 13.82 -1.33
N ALA A 122 3.74 13.32 -0.38
CA ALA A 122 5.18 13.47 -0.43
C ALA A 122 5.69 12.88 -1.74
N LYS A 123 6.43 13.69 -2.53
CA LYS A 123 6.99 13.23 -3.80
C LYS A 123 8.19 12.33 -3.51
N PRO A 124 8.16 11.05 -3.92
CA PRO A 124 9.29 10.16 -3.70
C PRO A 124 10.49 10.63 -4.52
N LYS A 125 11.49 11.21 -3.84
CA LYS A 125 12.67 11.80 -4.50
C LYS A 125 13.62 10.73 -5.06
N TYR A 126 13.70 9.58 -4.39
CA TYR A 126 14.63 8.48 -4.72
C TYR A 126 13.88 7.20 -5.11
N GLN A 127 12.88 7.32 -5.97
CA GLN A 127 12.14 6.16 -6.46
C GLN A 127 13.05 5.33 -7.38
N ILE A 128 13.20 4.04 -7.07
CA ILE A 128 14.03 3.11 -7.87
C ILE A 128 13.39 2.87 -9.24
N LEU A 129 12.07 2.64 -9.24
CA LEU A 129 11.30 2.44 -10.46
C LEU A 129 10.42 3.65 -10.71
N HIS A 130 10.46 4.20 -11.90
CA HIS A 130 9.65 5.33 -12.31
C HIS A 130 9.28 5.24 -13.79
N VAL A 131 8.12 5.77 -14.13
CA VAL A 131 7.70 5.88 -15.53
C VAL A 131 8.34 7.12 -16.13
N LEU A 132 8.96 6.96 -17.29
CA LEU A 132 9.53 8.06 -18.06
C LEU A 132 8.53 8.51 -19.14
N LYS A 133 8.21 9.79 -19.14
CA LYS A 133 7.44 10.43 -20.19
C LYS A 133 8.40 10.93 -21.27
N ASN A 134 8.21 10.49 -22.50
CA ASN A 134 8.95 11.07 -23.63
C ASN A 134 8.26 12.38 -24.04
N GLU A 135 8.89 13.51 -23.73
CA GLU A 135 8.33 14.84 -24.00
C GLU A 135 8.25 15.15 -25.50
N SER A 136 9.18 14.64 -26.30
CA SER A 136 9.19 14.87 -27.75
C SER A 136 8.07 14.13 -28.50
N ALA A 137 7.60 13.01 -27.94
CA ALA A 137 6.49 12.24 -28.51
C ALA A 137 5.12 12.61 -27.93
N CYS A 138 5.07 13.48 -26.91
CA CYS A 138 3.86 13.84 -26.21
C CYS A 138 3.13 14.99 -26.89
N ASN A 139 1.98 14.72 -27.49
CA ASN A 139 1.09 15.73 -28.11
C ASN A 139 -0.01 16.25 -27.16
N ASN A 140 0.08 15.99 -25.85
CA ASN A 140 -0.86 16.43 -24.81
C ASN A 140 -2.33 16.01 -25.03
N CYS A 141 -2.60 14.92 -25.74
CA CYS A 141 -3.96 14.45 -26.06
C CYS A 141 -4.78 14.00 -24.83
N GLY A 142 -4.15 13.78 -23.67
CA GLY A 142 -4.83 13.38 -22.43
C GLY A 142 -5.29 11.91 -22.35
N LEU A 143 -5.00 11.10 -23.38
CA LEU A 143 -5.40 9.69 -23.41
C LEU A 143 -4.81 8.89 -22.25
N CYS A 144 -3.55 9.15 -21.88
CA CYS A 144 -2.87 8.50 -20.76
C CYS A 144 -3.57 8.74 -19.41
N GLN A 145 -4.17 9.92 -19.21
CA GLN A 145 -4.95 10.21 -17.99
C GLN A 145 -6.25 9.41 -17.95
N LYS A 146 -6.92 9.26 -19.11
CA LYS A 146 -8.17 8.48 -19.21
C LYS A 146 -7.93 6.99 -19.00
N MET A 147 -6.78 6.48 -19.45
CA MET A 147 -6.42 5.06 -19.31
C MET A 147 -5.83 4.73 -17.94
N CYS A 148 -5.43 5.73 -17.16
CA CYS A 148 -4.88 5.51 -15.82
C CYS A 148 -5.99 5.19 -14.82
N PRO A 149 -6.00 4.01 -14.16
CA PRO A 149 -7.03 3.63 -13.19
C PRO A 149 -7.04 4.54 -11.95
N TYR A 150 -5.96 5.30 -11.71
CA TYR A 150 -5.85 6.28 -10.62
C TYR A 150 -6.12 7.71 -11.07
N HIS A 151 -6.44 7.92 -12.35
CA HIS A 151 -6.70 9.24 -12.96
C HIS A 151 -5.59 10.27 -12.71
N ILE A 152 -4.34 9.83 -12.67
CA ILE A 152 -3.18 10.71 -12.48
C ILE A 152 -2.98 11.54 -13.75
N ASP A 153 -2.93 12.87 -13.60
CA ASP A 153 -2.63 13.74 -14.73
C ASP A 153 -1.13 13.73 -15.04
N LEU A 154 -0.76 12.94 -16.04
CA LEU A 154 0.63 12.77 -16.47
C LEU A 154 1.19 14.01 -17.19
N ARG A 155 0.33 14.97 -17.55
CA ARG A 155 0.75 16.21 -18.23
C ARG A 155 1.42 17.20 -17.30
N THR A 156 1.09 17.13 -16.00
CA THR A 156 1.63 18.04 -14.97
C THR A 156 3.09 17.78 -14.61
N PHE A 157 3.67 16.68 -15.09
CA PHE A 157 5.06 16.32 -14.81
C PHE A 157 5.98 16.81 -15.93
N HIS A 158 6.72 17.90 -15.67
CA HIS A 158 7.59 18.56 -16.65
C HIS A 158 8.98 17.93 -16.79
N ASN A 159 9.43 17.10 -15.83
CA ASN A 159 10.79 16.54 -15.82
C ASN A 159 10.89 15.15 -16.42
N GLY A 160 9.95 14.73 -17.25
CA GLY A 160 9.94 13.39 -17.85
C GLY A 160 9.75 12.23 -16.87
N LYS A 161 9.87 12.46 -15.55
CA LYS A 161 9.69 11.45 -14.49
C LYS A 161 8.35 11.63 -13.79
N ILE A 162 7.58 10.55 -13.72
CA ILE A 162 6.29 10.55 -13.03
C ILE A 162 6.51 10.10 -11.58
N ASN A 163 6.56 11.08 -10.67
CA ASN A 163 6.74 10.86 -9.24
C ASN A 163 5.41 11.10 -8.52
N HIS A 164 4.50 10.14 -8.59
CA HIS A 164 3.23 10.19 -7.87
C HIS A 164 3.09 9.02 -6.92
N VAL A 165 2.56 9.26 -5.70
CA VAL A 165 2.42 8.23 -4.67
C VAL A 165 1.53 7.09 -5.14
N ASP A 166 0.43 7.41 -5.82
CA ASP A 166 -0.53 6.42 -6.31
C ASP A 166 -0.11 5.73 -7.63
N CYS A 167 1.04 6.10 -8.24
CA CYS A 167 1.50 5.46 -9.47
C CYS A 167 1.98 4.03 -9.20
N THR A 168 1.33 3.03 -9.80
CA THR A 168 1.64 1.60 -9.62
C THR A 168 2.51 1.02 -10.74
N LEU A 169 3.03 1.85 -11.64
CA LEU A 169 3.89 1.43 -12.76
C LEU A 169 3.20 0.45 -13.73
N CYS A 170 1.89 0.62 -13.93
CA CYS A 170 1.14 -0.19 -14.90
C CYS A 170 1.48 0.10 -16.36
#